data_ce971f3cc6d735e14b4b9d5b28d0bec1
#
_entry.id   ce971f3cc6d735e14b4b9d5b28d0bec1
#
_cell.length_a   1.000
_cell.length_b   1.000
_cell.length_c   1.000
_cell.angle_alpha   90.00
_cell.angle_beta   90.00
_cell.angle_gamma   90.00
#
_symmetry.space_group_name_H-M   'P 1'
#
loop_
_entity.id
_entity.type
_entity.pdbx_description
1 polymer ?
#
loop_
_entity_poly.entity_id
_entity_poly.type
_entity_poly.pdbx_seq_one_letter_code
_entity_poly.pdbx_strand_id
1 'polypeptide(L)'
;MNSKRVTLILSRAVSHVMLEDIRAIVPAAALSVFINTLDETRYATVECLQSEESCALLASAIVVWRQLGQIQHIDYHKGDRLRQIADATQFELFSMMKTHRALLRLA
;
A
#
# COMPACT_ATOMS: atom_id res chain seq x y z
N MET A 1 18.19 10.88 11.63
CA MET A 1 16.80 11.19 11.29
C MET A 1 16.06 9.94 10.89
N ASN A 2 14.97 9.68 11.55
CA ASN A 2 14.19 8.50 11.24
C ASN A 2 13.22 8.81 10.12
N SER A 3 13.53 8.35 8.92
CA SER A 3 12.59 8.41 7.81
C SER A 3 11.43 7.47 8.10
N LYS A 4 10.24 8.02 8.20
CA LYS A 4 9.03 7.21 8.35
C LYS A 4 8.67 6.61 6.99
N ARG A 5 8.22 5.37 7.00
CA ARG A 5 7.83 4.66 5.79
C ARG A 5 6.46 4.04 5.95
N VAL A 6 5.72 3.99 4.85
CA VAL A 6 4.52 3.18 4.74
C VAL A 6 4.88 1.92 3.95
N THR A 7 4.40 0.77 4.42
CA THR A 7 4.65 -0.51 3.78
C THR A 7 3.35 -1.03 3.16
N LEU A 8 3.42 -1.39 1.89
CA LEU A 8 2.33 -2.05 1.18
C LEU A 8 2.78 -3.47 0.85
N ILE A 9 1.99 -4.46 1.26
CA ILE A 9 2.23 -5.85 0.89
C ILE A 9 1.20 -6.22 -0.17
N LEU A 10 1.67 -6.61 -1.35
CA LEU A 10 0.82 -6.90 -2.49
C LEU A 10 0.83 -8.39 -2.78
N SER A 11 -0.34 -8.97 -3.03
CA SER A 11 -0.43 -10.30 -3.60
C SER A 11 0.15 -10.30 -5.02
N ARG A 12 0.43 -11.48 -5.57
CA ARG A 12 0.96 -11.59 -6.93
C ARG A 12 0.03 -10.93 -7.95
N ALA A 13 -1.26 -11.24 -7.88
CA ALA A 13 -2.24 -10.69 -8.82
C ALA A 13 -2.31 -9.17 -8.72
N VAL A 14 -2.34 -8.62 -7.50
CA VAL A 14 -2.39 -7.18 -7.27
C VAL A 14 -1.10 -6.51 -7.74
N SER A 15 0.05 -7.12 -7.51
CA SER A 15 1.33 -6.53 -7.91
C SER A 15 1.45 -6.39 -9.42
N HIS A 16 0.93 -7.34 -10.19
CA HIS A 16 0.96 -7.28 -11.65
C HIS A 16 0.19 -6.08 -12.21
N VAL A 17 -0.83 -5.63 -11.50
CA VAL A 17 -1.68 -4.51 -11.95
C VAL A 17 -1.17 -3.18 -11.39
N MET A 18 -0.69 -3.18 -10.15
CA MET A 18 -0.50 -1.94 -9.39
C MET A 18 0.93 -1.47 -9.25
N LEU A 19 1.90 -2.36 -9.42
CA LEU A 19 3.30 -2.01 -9.17
C LEU A 19 3.77 -0.88 -10.10
N GLU A 20 3.38 -0.92 -11.37
CA GLU A 20 3.71 0.15 -12.32
C GLU A 20 3.06 1.48 -11.93
N ASP A 21 1.81 1.43 -11.49
CA ASP A 21 1.11 2.63 -11.04
C ASP A 21 1.79 3.24 -9.82
N ILE A 22 2.21 2.41 -8.88
CA ILE A 22 2.94 2.88 -7.70
C ILE A 22 4.25 3.55 -8.11
N ARG A 23 4.97 2.97 -9.05
CA ARG A 23 6.22 3.54 -9.57
C ARG A 23 6.00 4.86 -10.30
N ALA A 24 4.84 5.04 -10.89
CA ALA A 24 4.48 6.30 -11.53
C ALA A 24 4.09 7.39 -10.53
N ILE A 25 3.56 6.99 -9.37
CA ILE A 25 3.08 7.91 -8.33
C ILE A 25 4.22 8.35 -7.41
N VAL A 26 5.06 7.40 -6.98
CA VAL A 26 6.10 7.63 -5.97
C VAL A 26 7.45 7.74 -6.66
N PRO A 27 8.22 8.82 -6.39
CA PRO A 27 9.57 8.96 -6.96
C PRO A 27 10.46 7.78 -6.60
N ALA A 28 11.31 7.36 -7.53
CA ALA A 28 12.19 6.20 -7.34
C ALA A 28 13.07 6.32 -6.10
N ALA A 29 13.52 7.54 -5.77
CA ALA A 29 14.34 7.78 -4.58
C ALA A 29 13.59 7.57 -3.27
N ALA A 30 12.25 7.60 -3.30
CA ALA A 30 11.39 7.43 -2.14
C ALA A 30 10.73 6.03 -2.09
N LEU A 31 11.12 5.13 -2.99
CA LEU A 31 10.46 3.85 -3.19
C LEU A 31 11.45 2.70 -3.15
N SER A 32 11.11 1.65 -2.38
CA SER A 32 11.86 0.38 -2.40
C SER A 32 10.86 -0.76 -2.65
N VAL A 33 11.22 -1.68 -3.53
CA VAL A 33 10.37 -2.82 -3.90
C VAL A 33 11.16 -4.10 -3.71
N PHE A 34 10.58 -5.05 -2.98
CA PHE A 34 11.14 -6.38 -2.76
C PHE A 34 10.17 -7.42 -3.29
N ILE A 35 10.66 -8.31 -4.14
CA ILE A 35 9.83 -9.36 -4.74
C ILE A 35 10.21 -10.71 -4.13
N ASN A 36 9.19 -11.45 -3.66
CA ASN A 36 9.31 -12.83 -3.21
C ASN A 36 8.46 -13.72 -4.11
N THR A 37 9.08 -14.33 -5.11
CA THR A 37 8.38 -15.15 -6.09
C THR A 37 7.80 -16.44 -5.51
N LEU A 38 8.20 -16.82 -4.30
CA LEU A 38 7.74 -18.05 -3.67
C LEU A 38 6.47 -17.86 -2.83
N ASP A 39 6.07 -16.61 -2.58
CA ASP A 39 4.91 -16.30 -1.75
C ASP A 39 3.89 -15.49 -2.54
N GLU A 40 2.80 -16.12 -2.95
CA GLU A 40 1.76 -15.47 -3.75
C GLU A 40 0.97 -14.41 -2.98
N THR A 41 0.83 -14.57 -1.67
CA THR A 41 0.07 -13.62 -0.84
C THR A 41 0.91 -12.42 -0.42
N ARG A 42 2.22 -12.59 -0.28
CA ARG A 42 3.18 -11.55 0.05
C ARG A 42 4.22 -11.43 -1.05
N TYR A 43 3.74 -11.37 -2.27
CA TYR A 43 4.61 -11.41 -3.45
C TYR A 43 5.48 -10.18 -3.57
N ALA A 44 4.94 -9.01 -3.35
CA ALA A 44 5.69 -7.76 -3.40
C ALA A 44 5.55 -7.00 -2.09
N THR A 45 6.68 -6.54 -1.54
CA THR A 45 6.70 -5.62 -0.41
C THR A 45 7.21 -4.29 -0.92
N VAL A 46 6.37 -3.27 -0.82
CA VAL A 46 6.67 -1.92 -1.30
C VAL A 46 6.80 -1.00 -0.10
N GLU A 47 7.94 -0.34 0.03
CA GLU A 47 8.17 0.65 1.08
C GLU A 47 8.29 2.03 0.45
N CYS A 48 7.47 2.96 0.92
CA CYS A 48 7.46 4.34 0.45
C CYS A 48 7.77 5.28 1.62
N LEU A 49 8.50 6.36 1.35
CA LEU A 49 8.65 7.41 2.34
C LEU A 49 7.29 8.07 2.61
N GLN A 50 6.97 8.26 3.89
CA GLN A 50 5.74 8.91 4.30
C GLN A 50 5.85 10.41 4.07
N SER A 51 5.17 10.89 3.03
CA SER A 51 4.94 12.30 2.80
C SER A 51 3.44 12.50 2.60
N GLU A 52 2.96 13.71 2.84
CA GLU A 52 1.54 14.01 2.58
C GLU A 52 1.17 13.72 1.13
N GLU A 53 2.02 14.15 0.22
CA GLU A 53 1.79 13.97 -1.21
C GLU A 53 1.72 12.50 -1.60
N SER A 54 2.71 11.71 -1.20
CA SER A 54 2.74 10.28 -1.52
C SER A 54 1.57 9.52 -0.91
N CYS A 55 1.25 9.79 0.36
CA CYS A 55 0.12 9.15 1.04
C CYS A 55 -1.21 9.52 0.39
N ALA A 56 -1.39 10.77 0.00
CA ALA A 56 -2.61 11.22 -0.67
C ALA A 56 -2.78 10.55 -2.03
N LEU A 57 -1.71 10.49 -2.82
CA LEU A 57 -1.73 9.86 -4.14
C LEU A 57 -1.99 8.36 -4.05
N LEU A 58 -1.35 7.68 -3.10
CA LEU A 58 -1.55 6.26 -2.89
C LEU A 58 -2.96 5.96 -2.40
N ALA A 59 -3.50 6.76 -1.48
CA ALA A 59 -4.88 6.59 -1.02
C ALA A 59 -5.87 6.72 -2.17
N SER A 60 -5.70 7.72 -3.01
CA SER A 60 -6.51 7.92 -4.20
C SER A 60 -6.42 6.72 -5.16
N ALA A 61 -5.21 6.25 -5.41
CA ALA A 61 -4.98 5.11 -6.29
C ALA A 61 -5.63 3.83 -5.77
N ILE A 62 -5.52 3.57 -4.47
CA ILE A 62 -6.12 2.37 -3.85
C ILE A 62 -7.65 2.40 -4.02
N VAL A 63 -8.28 3.55 -3.83
CA VAL A 63 -9.73 3.69 -4.04
C VAL A 63 -10.11 3.38 -5.49
N VAL A 64 -9.35 3.90 -6.45
CA VAL A 64 -9.59 3.64 -7.87
C VAL A 64 -9.43 2.15 -8.19
N TRP A 65 -8.35 1.53 -7.74
CA TRP A 65 -8.11 0.10 -7.98
C TRP A 65 -9.23 -0.76 -7.39
N ARG A 66 -9.71 -0.40 -6.20
CA ARG A 66 -10.83 -1.09 -5.58
C ARG A 66 -12.11 -0.94 -6.39
N GLN A 67 -12.40 0.27 -6.86
CA GLN A 67 -13.57 0.55 -7.69
C GLN A 67 -13.54 -0.21 -9.02
N LEU A 68 -12.34 -0.46 -9.55
CA LEU A 68 -12.16 -1.25 -10.76
C LEU A 68 -12.19 -2.75 -10.51
N GLY A 69 -12.37 -3.18 -9.26
CA GLY A 69 -12.40 -4.60 -8.91
C GLY A 69 -11.03 -5.26 -8.88
N GLN A 70 -9.95 -4.49 -8.91
CA GLN A 70 -8.58 -5.02 -8.91
C GLN A 70 -8.08 -5.35 -7.52
N ILE A 71 -8.67 -4.78 -6.49
CA ILE A 71 -8.44 -5.11 -5.09
C ILE A 71 -9.74 -5.57 -4.48
N GLN A 72 -9.73 -6.72 -3.81
CA GLN A 72 -10.89 -7.26 -3.11
C GLN A 72 -10.71 -7.20 -1.60
N HIS A 73 -9.47 -7.24 -1.12
CA HIS A 73 -9.16 -7.26 0.30
C HIS A 73 -8.12 -6.21 0.63
N ILE A 74 -8.42 -5.39 1.63
CA ILE A 74 -7.49 -4.42 2.19
C ILE A 74 -7.41 -4.68 3.68
N ASP A 75 -6.23 -5.04 4.16
CA ASP A 75 -5.98 -5.30 5.58
C ASP A 75 -5.01 -4.24 6.11
N TYR A 76 -5.35 -3.67 7.26
CA TYR A 76 -4.51 -2.71 7.95
C TYR A 76 -3.95 -3.34 9.21
N HIS A 77 -2.63 -3.31 9.34
CA HIS A 77 -1.92 -3.80 10.52
C HIS A 77 -1.54 -2.63 11.42
N LYS A 78 -2.02 -2.68 12.66
CA LYS A 78 -1.62 -1.73 13.69
C LYS A 78 -1.14 -2.53 14.90
N GLY A 79 0.19 -2.59 15.08
CA GLY A 79 0.78 -3.46 16.09
C GLY A 79 0.44 -4.93 15.81
N ASP A 80 -0.13 -5.61 16.80
CA ASP A 80 -0.54 -7.01 16.67
C ASP A 80 -1.94 -7.18 16.10
N ARG A 81 -2.63 -6.10 15.79
CA ARG A 81 -4.01 -6.15 15.33
C ARG A 81 -4.09 -6.06 13.82
N LEU A 82 -4.89 -6.97 13.25
CA LEU A 82 -5.25 -6.97 11.84
C LEU A 82 -6.69 -6.49 11.70
N ARG A 83 -6.91 -5.51 10.84
CA ARG A 83 -8.23 -4.95 10.60
C ARG A 83 -8.53 -4.95 9.12
N GLN A 84 -9.65 -5.54 8.74
CA GLN A 84 -10.13 -5.48 7.35
C GLN A 84 -10.84 -4.16 7.12
N ILE A 85 -10.43 -3.45 6.07
CA ILE A 85 -10.93 -2.10 5.77
C ILE A 85 -11.36 -1.97 4.30
N ALA A 86 -11.97 -3.03 3.76
CA ALA A 86 -12.31 -3.09 2.33
C ALA A 86 -13.14 -1.89 1.85
N ASP A 87 -13.94 -1.29 2.71
CA ASP A 87 -14.80 -0.14 2.40
C ASP A 87 -14.27 1.19 2.94
N ALA A 88 -12.99 1.24 3.33
CA ALA A 88 -12.39 2.48 3.83
C ALA A 88 -12.45 3.59 2.78
N THR A 89 -12.72 4.80 3.23
CA THR A 89 -12.70 5.99 2.37
C THR A 89 -11.28 6.41 2.03
N GLN A 90 -11.13 7.26 1.03
CA GLN A 90 -9.84 7.82 0.67
C GLN A 90 -9.20 8.54 1.86
N PHE A 91 -9.98 9.31 2.61
CA PHE A 91 -9.49 10.02 3.78
C PHE A 91 -9.02 9.06 4.88
N GLU A 92 -9.78 7.98 5.12
CA GLU A 92 -9.39 6.98 6.09
C GLU A 92 -8.08 6.28 5.71
N LEU A 93 -7.94 5.91 4.42
CA LEU A 93 -6.70 5.31 3.92
C LEU A 93 -5.51 6.27 4.06
N PHE A 94 -5.71 7.53 3.72
CA PHE A 94 -4.70 8.57 3.89
C PHE A 94 -4.25 8.67 5.35
N SER A 95 -5.21 8.74 6.26
CA SER A 95 -4.92 8.83 7.70
C SER A 95 -4.17 7.61 8.23
N MET A 96 -4.55 6.41 7.77
CA MET A 96 -3.87 5.17 8.16
C MET A 96 -2.43 5.14 7.66
N MET A 97 -2.19 5.58 6.43
CA MET A 97 -0.85 5.58 5.86
C MET A 97 0.08 6.58 6.54
N LYS A 98 -0.45 7.56 7.23
CA LYS A 98 0.35 8.54 7.99
C LYS A 98 0.67 8.09 9.41
N THR A 99 0.15 6.96 9.86
CA THR A 99 0.45 6.45 11.20
C THR A 99 1.87 5.86 11.25
N HIS A 100 2.41 5.77 12.47
CA HIS A 100 3.73 5.17 12.68
C HIS A 100 3.73 3.69 12.28
N ARG A 101 4.71 3.29 11.47
CA ARG A 101 4.83 1.92 10.96
C ARG A 101 3.58 1.43 10.26
N ALA A 102 2.95 2.28 9.48
CA ALA A 102 1.77 1.91 8.73
C ALA A 102 2.07 0.74 7.78
N LEU A 103 1.23 -0.27 7.81
CA LEU A 103 1.33 -1.43 6.93
C LEU A 103 -0.05 -1.79 6.40
N LEU A 104 -0.20 -1.80 5.09
CA LEU A 104 -1.41 -2.22 4.40
C LEU A 104 -1.11 -3.43 3.53
N ARG A 105 -2.00 -4.41 3.56
CA ARG A 105 -1.93 -5.58 2.71
C ARG A 105 -3.07 -5.51 1.70
N LEU A 106 -2.72 -5.59 0.42
CA LEU A 106 -3.66 -5.48 -0.69
C LEU A 106 -3.70 -6.81 -1.45
N ALA A 107 -4.88 -7.37 -1.55
CA ALA A 107 -5.09 -8.65 -2.26
C ALA A 107 -6.35 -8.65 -3.11
#